data_5d8236e502f69a371eed492e4bfcd365
#
_entry.id   5d8236e502f69a371eed492e4bfcd365
#
_cell.length_a   1.000
_cell.length_b   1.000
_cell.length_c   1.000
_cell.angle_alpha   90.00
_cell.angle_beta   90.00
_cell.angle_gamma   90.00
#
_symmetry.space_group_name_H-M   'P 1'
#
loop_
_entity.id
_entity.type
_entity.pdbx_description
1 polymer ?
#
loop_
_entity_poly.entity_id
_entity_poly.type
_entity_poly.pdbx_seq_one_letter_code
_entity_poly.pdbx_strand_id
1 'polypeptide(L)'
;NDTQALYWFKQAALQGHCASQERLAYMYGNGKGCRKNLSLAALWYKKSALQESSYSQYQMGYCYYIGKGIKQDYQQAIYWFRKAADQGDDDAYNSIGWMYKCGHGVEQNYSLALEWFHKSAECNNSSGWYNLGCMYRDGHGTAQDLQQALYWFKKAQPTGKWNVDEEIRKLEAQLHA
;
A
#
# COMPACT_ATOMS: atom_id res chain seq x y z
N ASN A 1 -3.57 -0.88 29.65
CA ASN A 1 -2.21 -0.39 29.80
C ASN A 1 -1.32 -1.01 28.73
N ASP A 2 -0.73 -0.18 27.88
CA ASP A 2 0.08 -0.62 26.72
C ASP A 2 1.28 -1.45 27.13
N THR A 3 1.90 -1.18 28.28
CA THR A 3 3.04 -1.95 28.79
C THR A 3 2.68 -3.39 29.13
N GLN A 4 1.51 -3.63 29.74
CA GLN A 4 1.00 -4.97 30.02
C GLN A 4 0.61 -5.69 28.73
N ALA A 5 -0.03 -4.98 27.79
CA ALA A 5 -0.37 -5.53 26.50
C ALA A 5 0.88 -5.96 25.72
N LEU A 6 1.93 -5.14 25.71
CA LEU A 6 3.23 -5.46 25.12
C LEU A 6 3.82 -6.74 25.70
N TYR A 7 3.78 -6.88 27.02
CA TYR A 7 4.29 -8.07 27.71
C TYR A 7 3.58 -9.33 27.23
N TRP A 8 2.24 -9.34 27.24
CA TRP A 8 1.47 -10.52 26.84
C TRP A 8 1.58 -10.84 25.36
N PHE A 9 1.55 -9.81 24.47
CA PHE A 9 1.78 -10.03 23.03
C PHE A 9 3.20 -10.57 22.78
N LYS A 10 4.21 -10.13 23.52
CA LYS A 10 5.56 -10.66 23.40
C LYS A 10 5.63 -12.13 23.78
N GLN A 11 4.99 -12.54 24.89
CA GLN A 11 4.96 -13.95 25.29
C GLN A 11 4.29 -14.84 24.22
N ALA A 12 3.13 -14.44 23.70
CA ALA A 12 2.43 -15.17 22.67
C ALA A 12 3.19 -15.16 21.32
N ALA A 13 3.81 -14.05 20.94
CA ALA A 13 4.60 -13.93 19.72
C ALA A 13 5.84 -14.82 19.73
N LEU A 14 6.47 -14.99 20.90
CA LEU A 14 7.60 -15.92 21.08
C LEU A 14 7.20 -17.38 20.92
N GLN A 15 5.94 -17.73 21.20
CA GLN A 15 5.37 -19.05 20.96
C GLN A 15 4.91 -19.25 19.51
N GLY A 16 5.15 -18.29 18.62
CA GLY A 16 4.81 -18.39 17.21
C GLY A 16 3.43 -17.86 16.84
N HIS A 17 2.63 -17.33 17.78
CA HIS A 17 1.29 -16.87 17.49
C HIS A 17 1.30 -15.67 16.50
N CYS A 18 0.82 -15.91 15.27
CA CYS A 18 0.91 -14.98 14.13
C CYS A 18 0.34 -13.59 14.45
N ALA A 19 -0.94 -13.52 14.89
CA ALA A 19 -1.58 -12.24 15.20
C ALA A 19 -0.88 -11.47 16.34
N SER A 20 -0.26 -12.18 17.29
CA SER A 20 0.53 -11.56 18.35
C SER A 20 1.85 -10.98 17.81
N GLN A 21 2.46 -11.63 16.82
CA GLN A 21 3.64 -11.10 16.13
C GLN A 21 3.32 -9.81 15.38
N GLU A 22 2.18 -9.73 14.69
CA GLU A 22 1.71 -8.51 14.05
C GLU A 22 1.48 -7.38 15.06
N ARG A 23 0.79 -7.70 16.15
CA ARG A 23 0.49 -6.71 17.18
C ARG A 23 1.77 -6.20 17.84
N LEU A 24 2.70 -7.08 18.11
CA LEU A 24 4.01 -6.73 18.65
C LEU A 24 4.82 -5.86 17.69
N ALA A 25 4.81 -6.19 16.40
CA ALA A 25 5.42 -5.37 15.35
C ALA A 25 4.83 -3.95 15.32
N TYR A 26 3.50 -3.84 15.34
CA TYR A 26 2.81 -2.56 15.40
C TYR A 26 3.18 -1.76 16.66
N MET A 27 3.25 -2.41 17.82
CA MET A 27 3.61 -1.74 19.09
C MET A 27 5.04 -1.21 19.06
N TYR A 28 6.00 -2.00 18.57
CA TYR A 28 7.37 -1.51 18.40
C TYR A 28 7.47 -0.39 17.36
N GLY A 29 6.75 -0.49 16.27
CA GLY A 29 6.74 0.50 15.19
C GLY A 29 6.20 1.87 15.61
N ASN A 30 5.26 1.89 16.57
CA ASN A 30 4.61 3.10 17.06
C ASN A 30 5.06 3.54 18.47
N GLY A 31 5.89 2.76 19.16
CA GLY A 31 6.33 3.06 20.52
C GLY A 31 5.22 2.89 21.56
N LYS A 32 4.28 1.94 21.35
CA LYS A 32 3.19 1.67 22.29
C LYS A 32 3.65 0.72 23.39
N GLY A 33 3.67 1.20 24.62
CA GLY A 33 4.16 0.44 25.78
C GLY A 33 5.67 0.22 25.83
N CYS A 34 6.43 0.77 24.87
CA CYS A 34 7.88 0.69 24.77
C CYS A 34 8.45 1.86 23.97
N ARG A 35 9.78 2.03 24.00
CA ARG A 35 10.44 2.93 23.06
C ARG A 35 10.26 2.41 21.63
N LYS A 36 9.93 3.32 20.69
CA LYS A 36 9.82 3.03 19.26
C LYS A 36 11.07 2.35 18.73
N ASN A 37 10.89 1.22 18.03
CA ASN A 37 11.99 0.45 17.44
C ASN A 37 11.54 -0.15 16.10
N LEU A 38 11.91 0.50 15.01
CA LEU A 38 11.51 0.10 13.66
C LEU A 38 12.16 -1.21 13.22
N SER A 39 13.39 -1.50 13.68
CA SER A 39 14.06 -2.76 13.32
C SER A 39 13.40 -3.96 13.99
N LEU A 40 12.98 -3.82 15.26
CA LEU A 40 12.18 -4.86 15.91
C LEU A 40 10.79 -5.01 15.26
N ALA A 41 10.18 -3.90 14.86
CA ALA A 41 8.91 -3.96 14.12
C ALA A 41 9.05 -4.76 12.81
N ALA A 42 10.06 -4.45 12.00
CA ALA A 42 10.33 -5.17 10.75
C ALA A 42 10.63 -6.66 11.00
N LEU A 43 11.40 -6.98 12.06
CA LEU A 43 11.69 -8.36 12.45
C LEU A 43 10.40 -9.16 12.75
N TRP A 44 9.48 -8.57 13.53
CA TRP A 44 8.25 -9.24 13.90
C TRP A 44 7.25 -9.33 12.75
N TYR A 45 7.15 -8.29 11.90
CA TYR A 45 6.40 -8.41 10.63
C TYR A 45 6.94 -9.51 9.74
N LYS A 46 8.28 -9.66 9.63
CA LYS A 46 8.87 -10.76 8.85
C LYS A 46 8.48 -12.13 9.37
N LYS A 47 8.48 -12.33 10.71
CA LYS A 47 8.06 -13.59 11.30
C LYS A 47 6.60 -13.93 11.00
N SER A 48 5.71 -12.97 11.09
CA SER A 48 4.30 -13.15 10.77
C SER A 48 4.07 -13.32 9.25
N ALA A 49 4.78 -12.57 8.40
CA ALA A 49 4.70 -12.69 6.95
C ALA A 49 5.13 -14.07 6.43
N LEU A 50 6.10 -14.71 7.10
CA LEU A 50 6.52 -16.09 6.82
C LEU A 50 5.47 -17.14 7.21
N GLN A 51 4.49 -16.77 8.04
CA GLN A 51 3.31 -17.56 8.36
C GLN A 51 2.10 -17.19 7.48
N GLU A 52 2.38 -16.59 6.31
CA GLU A 52 1.39 -16.24 5.28
C GLU A 52 0.35 -15.18 5.69
N SER A 53 0.60 -14.38 6.72
CA SER A 53 -0.22 -13.19 6.98
C SER A 53 -0.12 -12.19 5.84
N SER A 54 -1.21 -11.96 5.12
CA SER A 54 -1.30 -10.98 4.04
C SER A 54 -0.95 -9.58 4.53
N TYR A 55 -1.52 -9.15 5.66
CA TYR A 55 -1.21 -7.88 6.29
C TYR A 55 0.30 -7.71 6.58
N SER A 56 0.95 -8.74 7.16
CA SER A 56 2.37 -8.68 7.47
C SER A 56 3.24 -8.74 6.22
N GLN A 57 2.82 -9.44 5.18
CA GLN A 57 3.48 -9.45 3.88
C GLN A 57 3.45 -8.05 3.25
N TYR A 58 2.28 -7.39 3.26
CA TYR A 58 2.16 -5.99 2.83
C TYR A 58 3.08 -5.07 3.64
N GLN A 59 3.07 -5.18 4.97
CA GLN A 59 3.95 -4.38 5.84
C GLN A 59 5.43 -4.62 5.57
N MET A 60 5.83 -5.86 5.25
CA MET A 60 7.22 -6.15 4.85
C MET A 60 7.57 -5.51 3.51
N GLY A 61 6.68 -5.58 2.52
CA GLY A 61 6.84 -4.86 1.26
C GLY A 61 7.05 -3.37 1.49
N TYR A 62 6.22 -2.77 2.33
CA TYR A 62 6.33 -1.36 2.70
C TYR A 62 7.64 -1.03 3.45
N CYS A 63 8.05 -1.88 4.40
CA CYS A 63 9.33 -1.72 5.11
C CYS A 63 10.52 -1.71 4.14
N TYR A 64 10.56 -2.62 3.19
CA TYR A 64 11.61 -2.66 2.17
C TYR A 64 11.49 -1.48 1.19
N TYR A 65 10.27 -1.08 0.81
CA TYR A 65 10.06 0.01 -0.13
C TYR A 65 10.61 1.35 0.36
N ILE A 66 10.40 1.69 1.65
CA ILE A 66 10.84 2.97 2.22
C ILE A 66 12.10 2.85 3.10
N GLY A 67 12.63 1.65 3.32
CA GLY A 67 13.76 1.44 4.23
C GLY A 67 13.39 1.58 5.71
N LYS A 68 12.16 1.22 6.10
CA LYS A 68 11.65 1.40 7.47
C LYS A 68 12.13 0.28 8.41
N GLY A 69 13.17 0.56 9.17
CA GLY A 69 13.77 -0.41 10.12
C GLY A 69 14.62 -1.50 9.48
N ILE A 70 14.76 -1.45 8.17
CA ILE A 70 15.55 -2.35 7.35
C ILE A 70 16.13 -1.57 6.17
N LYS A 71 17.23 -2.02 5.56
CA LYS A 71 17.75 -1.38 4.35
C LYS A 71 16.72 -1.42 3.22
N GLN A 72 16.54 -0.28 2.53
CA GLN A 72 15.67 -0.20 1.36
C GLN A 72 16.10 -1.19 0.28
N ASP A 73 15.11 -1.91 -0.26
CA ASP A 73 15.31 -2.88 -1.33
C ASP A 73 13.99 -3.04 -2.12
N TYR A 74 13.94 -2.46 -3.31
CA TYR A 74 12.74 -2.50 -4.16
C TYR A 74 12.43 -3.91 -4.70
N GLN A 75 13.44 -4.77 -4.89
CA GLN A 75 13.22 -6.16 -5.32
C GLN A 75 12.54 -6.97 -4.21
N GLN A 76 12.98 -6.77 -2.97
CA GLN A 76 12.31 -7.36 -1.81
C GLN A 76 10.92 -6.75 -1.60
N ALA A 77 10.74 -5.45 -1.84
CA ALA A 77 9.44 -4.81 -1.70
C ALA A 77 8.41 -5.43 -2.66
N ILE A 78 8.72 -5.55 -3.95
CA ILE A 78 7.78 -6.14 -4.91
C ILE A 78 7.52 -7.62 -4.65
N TYR A 79 8.51 -8.37 -4.19
CA TYR A 79 8.33 -9.77 -3.80
C TYR A 79 7.27 -9.90 -2.70
N TRP A 80 7.37 -9.11 -1.64
CA TRP A 80 6.43 -9.17 -0.53
C TRP A 80 5.05 -8.59 -0.88
N PHE A 81 4.99 -7.52 -1.66
CA PHE A 81 3.71 -7.01 -2.18
C PHE A 81 2.98 -8.02 -3.05
N ARG A 82 3.70 -8.77 -3.92
CA ARG A 82 3.08 -9.83 -4.72
C ARG A 82 2.49 -10.93 -3.84
N LYS A 83 3.20 -11.36 -2.81
CA LYS A 83 2.65 -12.34 -1.86
C LYS A 83 1.37 -11.88 -1.17
N ALA A 84 1.30 -10.62 -0.78
CA ALA A 84 0.07 -10.04 -0.22
C ALA A 84 -1.04 -9.93 -1.28
N ALA A 85 -0.70 -9.50 -2.50
CA ALA A 85 -1.60 -9.37 -3.62
C ALA A 85 -2.21 -10.73 -4.05
N ASP A 86 -1.42 -11.81 -4.01
CA ASP A 86 -1.90 -13.18 -4.29
C ASP A 86 -2.99 -13.63 -3.29
N GLN A 87 -3.07 -12.98 -2.13
CA GLN A 87 -4.12 -13.17 -1.12
C GLN A 87 -5.24 -12.11 -1.19
N GLY A 88 -5.23 -11.25 -2.20
CA GLY A 88 -6.27 -10.26 -2.42
C GLY A 88 -6.09 -8.94 -1.66
N ASP A 89 -4.89 -8.65 -1.14
CA ASP A 89 -4.62 -7.39 -0.45
C ASP A 89 -4.66 -6.20 -1.44
N ASP A 90 -5.61 -5.31 -1.23
CA ASP A 90 -5.91 -4.20 -2.13
C ASP A 90 -4.88 -3.06 -2.07
N ASP A 91 -4.25 -2.86 -0.93
CA ASP A 91 -3.13 -1.92 -0.77
C ASP A 91 -1.87 -2.46 -1.47
N ALA A 92 -1.68 -3.79 -1.48
CA ALA A 92 -0.61 -4.41 -2.23
C ALA A 92 -0.81 -4.26 -3.75
N TYR A 93 -2.04 -4.41 -4.27
CA TYR A 93 -2.34 -4.11 -5.68
C TYR A 93 -1.93 -2.68 -6.04
N ASN A 94 -2.36 -1.70 -5.24
CA ASN A 94 -2.00 -0.31 -5.46
C ASN A 94 -0.47 -0.08 -5.41
N SER A 95 0.22 -0.71 -4.46
CA SER A 95 1.67 -0.57 -4.30
C SER A 95 2.44 -1.15 -5.49
N ILE A 96 2.01 -2.30 -6.02
CA ILE A 96 2.60 -2.91 -7.23
C ILE A 96 2.38 -1.99 -8.44
N GLY A 97 1.17 -1.46 -8.61
CA GLY A 97 0.87 -0.49 -9.67
C GLY A 97 1.80 0.73 -9.62
N TRP A 98 2.03 1.26 -8.42
CA TRP A 98 2.97 2.35 -8.21
C TRP A 98 4.42 1.98 -8.56
N MET A 99 4.87 0.78 -8.19
CA MET A 99 6.21 0.30 -8.52
C MET A 99 6.42 0.20 -10.04
N TYR A 100 5.45 -0.32 -10.79
CA TYR A 100 5.49 -0.32 -12.25
C TYR A 100 5.42 1.09 -12.85
N LYS A 101 4.60 1.98 -12.30
CA LYS A 101 4.53 3.38 -12.75
C LYS A 101 5.86 4.11 -12.60
N CYS A 102 6.61 3.84 -11.53
CA CYS A 102 7.86 4.52 -11.21
C CYS A 102 9.12 3.78 -11.67
N GLY A 103 9.03 2.50 -12.05
CA GLY A 103 10.19 1.66 -12.35
C GLY A 103 10.99 1.28 -11.09
N HIS A 104 10.33 1.21 -9.92
CA HIS A 104 10.99 0.86 -8.67
C HIS A 104 11.12 -0.66 -8.54
N GLY A 105 12.33 -1.20 -8.71
CA GLY A 105 12.62 -2.63 -8.62
C GLY A 105 12.04 -3.47 -9.77
N VAL A 106 11.46 -2.83 -10.76
CA VAL A 106 10.96 -3.41 -12.01
C VAL A 106 11.19 -2.42 -13.15
N GLU A 107 11.18 -2.90 -14.38
CA GLU A 107 11.13 -2.01 -15.54
C GLU A 107 9.83 -1.19 -15.52
N GLN A 108 9.93 0.12 -15.78
CA GLN A 108 8.76 0.99 -15.85
C GLN A 108 7.79 0.52 -16.92
N ASN A 109 6.53 0.33 -16.53
CA ASN A 109 5.48 -0.12 -17.44
C ASN A 109 4.13 0.45 -17.03
N TYR A 110 3.68 1.48 -17.74
CA TYR A 110 2.42 2.16 -17.46
C TYR A 110 1.19 1.28 -17.72
N SER A 111 1.23 0.37 -18.70
CA SER A 111 0.11 -0.54 -18.98
C SER A 111 -0.08 -1.52 -17.82
N LEU A 112 1.01 -2.13 -17.33
CA LEU A 112 0.94 -2.99 -16.14
C LEU A 112 0.53 -2.19 -14.89
N ALA A 113 1.01 -0.95 -14.73
CA ALA A 113 0.59 -0.10 -13.63
C ALA A 113 -0.93 0.13 -13.65
N LEU A 114 -1.50 0.42 -14.83
CA LEU A 114 -2.93 0.62 -15.03
C LEU A 114 -3.73 -0.64 -14.63
N GLU A 115 -3.30 -1.82 -15.06
CA GLU A 115 -3.94 -3.10 -14.69
C GLU A 115 -3.97 -3.32 -13.17
N TRP A 116 -2.85 -3.06 -12.48
CA TRP A 116 -2.77 -3.21 -11.04
C TRP A 116 -3.61 -2.18 -10.29
N PHE A 117 -3.70 -0.94 -10.77
CA PHE A 117 -4.59 0.07 -10.19
C PHE A 117 -6.06 -0.30 -10.40
N HIS A 118 -6.43 -0.94 -11.53
CA HIS A 118 -7.78 -1.47 -11.72
C HIS A 118 -8.12 -2.54 -10.69
N LYS A 119 -7.23 -3.52 -10.45
CA LYS A 119 -7.44 -4.53 -9.40
C LYS A 119 -7.66 -3.90 -8.02
N SER A 120 -6.86 -2.89 -7.68
CA SER A 120 -7.04 -2.14 -6.43
C SER A 120 -8.39 -1.41 -6.38
N ALA A 121 -8.79 -0.79 -7.47
CA ALA A 121 -10.06 -0.06 -7.58
C ALA A 121 -11.29 -0.97 -7.50
N GLU A 122 -11.22 -2.19 -8.02
CA GLU A 122 -12.25 -3.24 -7.92
C GLU A 122 -12.50 -3.66 -6.47
N CYS A 123 -11.46 -3.62 -5.64
CA CYS A 123 -11.55 -3.83 -4.19
C CYS A 123 -12.01 -2.58 -3.41
N ASN A 124 -12.47 -1.53 -4.12
CA ASN A 124 -12.87 -0.24 -3.54
C ASN A 124 -11.74 0.52 -2.82
N ASN A 125 -10.49 0.28 -3.17
CA ASN A 125 -9.37 1.04 -2.62
C ASN A 125 -9.32 2.45 -3.21
N SER A 126 -9.42 3.45 -2.34
CA SER A 126 -9.44 4.86 -2.74
C SER A 126 -8.14 5.33 -3.40
N SER A 127 -6.99 4.70 -3.06
CA SER A 127 -5.72 5.00 -3.71
C SER A 127 -5.70 4.48 -5.16
N GLY A 128 -6.32 3.31 -5.41
CA GLY A 128 -6.55 2.78 -6.76
C GLY A 128 -7.38 3.74 -7.60
N TRP A 129 -8.50 4.25 -7.07
CA TRP A 129 -9.34 5.24 -7.76
C TRP A 129 -8.56 6.51 -8.11
N TYR A 130 -7.83 7.08 -7.14
CA TYR A 130 -7.02 8.26 -7.39
C TYR A 130 -5.96 8.04 -8.46
N ASN A 131 -5.23 6.92 -8.38
CA ASN A 131 -4.19 6.60 -9.35
C ASN A 131 -4.76 6.36 -10.75
N LEU A 132 -5.92 5.72 -10.89
CA LEU A 132 -6.62 5.59 -12.17
C LEU A 132 -6.99 6.97 -12.74
N GLY A 133 -7.53 7.86 -11.92
CA GLY A 133 -7.80 9.25 -12.32
C GLY A 133 -6.57 9.92 -12.91
N CYS A 134 -5.42 9.80 -12.27
CA CYS A 134 -4.15 10.31 -12.78
C CYS A 134 -3.71 9.64 -14.09
N MET A 135 -3.80 8.29 -14.17
CA MET A 135 -3.38 7.55 -15.36
C MET A 135 -4.19 7.95 -16.60
N TYR A 136 -5.52 8.04 -16.48
CA TYR A 136 -6.39 8.47 -17.58
C TYR A 136 -6.21 9.95 -17.93
N ARG A 137 -6.04 10.83 -16.93
CA ARG A 137 -5.76 12.24 -17.16
C ARG A 137 -4.48 12.46 -17.98
N ASP A 138 -3.43 11.72 -17.63
CA ASP A 138 -2.09 11.90 -18.20
C ASP A 138 -1.84 11.03 -19.45
N GLY A 139 -2.76 10.11 -19.79
CA GLY A 139 -2.59 9.18 -20.90
C GLY A 139 -1.47 8.15 -20.66
N HIS A 140 -1.24 7.76 -19.40
CA HIS A 140 -0.21 6.81 -19.04
C HIS A 140 -0.73 5.36 -19.15
N GLY A 141 -0.17 4.57 -20.05
CA GLY A 141 -0.57 3.18 -20.30
C GLY A 141 -1.87 3.02 -21.08
N THR A 142 -2.49 4.11 -21.45
CA THR A 142 -3.70 4.19 -22.28
C THR A 142 -3.75 5.54 -23.01
N ALA A 143 -4.65 5.72 -23.96
CA ALA A 143 -4.96 7.06 -24.49
C ALA A 143 -5.50 7.95 -23.36
N GLN A 144 -5.21 9.25 -23.43
CA GLN A 144 -5.78 10.23 -22.51
C GLN A 144 -7.33 10.18 -22.61
N ASP A 145 -7.99 10.08 -21.45
CA ASP A 145 -9.45 10.10 -21.35
C ASP A 145 -9.87 10.93 -20.13
N LEU A 146 -10.25 12.19 -20.38
CA LEU A 146 -10.62 13.13 -19.33
C LEU A 146 -11.97 12.76 -18.67
N GLN A 147 -12.86 12.05 -19.37
CA GLN A 147 -14.12 11.59 -18.79
C GLN A 147 -13.88 10.45 -17.79
N GLN A 148 -13.03 9.49 -18.14
CA GLN A 148 -12.59 8.44 -17.20
C GLN A 148 -11.83 9.04 -16.03
N ALA A 149 -10.92 9.99 -16.25
CA ALA A 149 -10.22 10.68 -15.18
C ALA A 149 -11.20 11.34 -14.19
N LEU A 150 -12.18 12.07 -14.71
CA LEU A 150 -13.21 12.71 -13.90
C LEU A 150 -14.04 11.69 -13.08
N TYR A 151 -14.44 10.58 -13.71
CA TYR A 151 -15.18 9.50 -13.06
C TYR A 151 -14.40 8.95 -11.84
N TRP A 152 -13.13 8.62 -12.02
CA TRP A 152 -12.31 8.04 -10.96
C TRP A 152 -11.98 9.04 -9.85
N PHE A 153 -11.72 10.32 -10.17
CA PHE A 153 -11.53 11.35 -9.14
C PHE A 153 -12.81 11.60 -8.33
N LYS A 154 -13.99 11.61 -8.97
CA LYS A 154 -15.27 11.72 -8.27
C LYS A 154 -15.52 10.52 -7.33
N LYS A 155 -15.08 9.32 -7.70
CA LYS A 155 -15.11 8.17 -6.80
C LYS A 155 -14.16 8.33 -5.59
N ALA A 156 -12.99 8.89 -5.80
CA ALA A 156 -12.00 9.11 -4.74
C ALA A 156 -12.38 10.26 -3.78
N GLN A 157 -13.09 11.27 -4.28
CA GLN A 157 -13.44 12.51 -3.57
C GLN A 157 -14.10 12.28 -2.19
N PRO A 158 -15.16 11.45 -2.04
CA PRO A 158 -15.86 11.29 -0.76
C PRO A 158 -15.01 10.71 0.36
N THR A 159 -13.85 10.11 0.03
CA THR A 159 -12.96 9.51 1.02
C THR A 159 -12.18 10.56 1.83
N GLY A 160 -12.09 11.79 1.32
CA GLY A 160 -11.33 12.88 1.92
C GLY A 160 -9.81 12.64 2.01
N LYS A 161 -9.33 11.48 1.51
CA LYS A 161 -7.91 11.10 1.54
C LYS A 161 -7.07 11.94 0.56
N TRP A 162 -7.69 12.34 -0.56
CA TRP A 162 -7.06 13.07 -1.65
C TRP A 162 -7.79 14.39 -1.88
N ASN A 163 -7.04 15.49 -1.98
CA ASN A 163 -7.64 16.79 -2.37
C ASN A 163 -7.78 16.81 -3.90
N VAL A 164 -8.89 16.28 -4.40
CA VAL A 164 -9.18 16.16 -5.86
C VAL A 164 -10.14 17.24 -6.37
N ASP A 165 -10.63 18.14 -5.53
CA ASP A 165 -11.66 19.12 -5.89
C ASP A 165 -11.20 20.08 -6.99
N GLU A 166 -9.93 20.48 -6.97
CA GLU A 166 -9.36 21.35 -8.00
C GLU A 166 -9.21 20.60 -9.32
N GLU A 167 -8.77 19.33 -9.28
CA GLU A 167 -8.63 18.48 -10.46
C GLU A 167 -10.00 18.22 -11.11
N ILE A 168 -11.02 17.93 -10.31
CA ILE A 168 -12.40 17.75 -10.80
C ILE A 168 -12.87 19.02 -11.50
N ARG A 169 -12.73 20.19 -10.88
CA ARG A 169 -13.15 21.48 -11.50
C ARG A 169 -12.42 21.76 -12.81
N LYS A 170 -11.11 21.49 -12.89
CA LYS A 170 -10.33 21.67 -14.12
C LYS A 170 -10.82 20.75 -15.24
N LEU A 171 -11.06 19.48 -14.91
CA LEU A 171 -11.55 18.50 -15.89
C LEU A 171 -12.96 18.84 -16.38
N GLU A 172 -13.85 19.25 -15.48
CA GLU A 172 -15.20 19.68 -15.86
C GLU A 172 -15.15 20.89 -16.80
N ALA A 173 -14.32 21.89 -16.52
CA ALA A 173 -14.15 23.05 -17.39
C ALA A 173 -13.61 22.66 -18.79
N GLN A 174 -12.65 21.72 -18.85
CA GLN A 174 -12.12 21.23 -20.14
C GLN A 174 -13.09 20.42 -20.97
N LEU A 175 -14.00 19.68 -20.32
CA LEU A 175 -15.00 18.85 -21.01
C LEU A 175 -16.20 19.65 -21.51
N HIS A 176 -16.40 20.86 -21.01
CA HIS A 176 -17.49 21.76 -21.39
C HIS A 176 -17.03 22.93 -22.29
N ALA A 177 -15.75 23.02 -22.62
CA ALA A 177 -15.18 24.02 -23.54
C ALA A 177 -15.23 23.57 -24.98
#